data_fd15e811300cc96c4109237279c34087
#
_entry.id   fd15e811300cc96c4109237279c34087
#
_cell.length_a   1.000
_cell.length_b   1.000
_cell.length_c   1.000
_cell.angle_alpha   90.00
_cell.angle_beta   90.00
_cell.angle_gamma   90.00
#
_symmetry.space_group_name_H-M   'P 1'
#
loop_
_entity.id
_entity.type
_entity.pdbx_description
1 polymer ?
#
loop_
_entity_poly.entity_id
_entity_poly.type
_entity_poly.pdbx_seq_one_letter_code
_entity_poly.pdbx_strand_id
1 'polypeptide(L)'
;MPVYLQYYFWLIGVSLLCFGLERISPWRKKQKVLRKGFWQDLFWLVFNGHYLGLLMAILTGKLVLWLNGVLYNAGLPVPENIALMQNSPLWLQFIVFFILKDFIEWNIHRLLHNTPWLWEFHKLHHSIEELDWIGNFRFHWGEVV
;
A
#
# COMPACT_ATOMS: atom_id res chain seq x y z
N MET A 1 -12.52 19.36 3.67
CA MET A 1 -12.74 18.15 2.86
C MET A 1 -12.45 16.94 3.76
N PRO A 2 -13.35 15.97 3.90
CA PRO A 2 -13.11 14.77 4.70
C PRO A 2 -11.85 14.01 4.25
N VAL A 3 -11.09 13.42 5.19
CA VAL A 3 -9.80 12.77 4.92
C VAL A 3 -9.90 11.66 3.87
N TYR A 4 -11.00 10.87 3.89
CA TYR A 4 -11.24 9.81 2.93
C TYR A 4 -11.45 10.31 1.49
N LEU A 5 -11.98 11.52 1.29
CA LEU A 5 -12.09 12.15 -0.04
C LEU A 5 -10.76 12.70 -0.52
N GLN A 6 -9.86 13.12 0.39
CA GLN A 6 -8.53 13.58 0.03
C GLN A 6 -7.70 12.47 -0.60
N TYR A 7 -7.79 11.24 -0.09
CA TYR A 7 -7.08 10.10 -0.66
C TYR A 7 -7.43 9.88 -2.14
N TYR A 8 -8.71 9.82 -2.48
CA TYR A 8 -9.16 9.61 -3.86
C TYR A 8 -8.79 10.77 -4.78
N PHE A 9 -8.85 11.98 -4.27
CA PHE A 9 -8.42 13.17 -5.01
C PHE A 9 -6.95 13.07 -5.41
N TRP A 10 -6.08 12.74 -4.46
CA TRP A 10 -4.65 12.57 -4.72
C TRP A 10 -4.36 11.34 -5.59
N LEU A 11 -5.03 10.23 -5.35
CA LEU A 11 -4.89 9.02 -6.18
C LEU A 11 -5.20 9.32 -7.64
N ILE A 12 -6.33 9.96 -7.92
CA ILE A 12 -6.72 10.34 -9.28
C ILE A 12 -5.73 11.34 -9.87
N GLY A 13 -5.38 12.39 -9.14
CA GLY A 13 -4.47 13.44 -9.61
C GLY A 13 -3.09 12.89 -9.97
N VAL A 14 -2.49 12.09 -9.10
CA VAL A 14 -1.18 11.45 -9.34
C VAL A 14 -1.28 10.43 -10.48
N SER A 15 -2.36 9.64 -10.54
CA SER A 15 -2.58 8.68 -11.64
C SER A 15 -2.68 9.36 -12.99
N LEU A 16 -3.42 10.46 -13.09
CA LEU A 16 -3.51 11.26 -14.32
C LEU A 16 -2.18 11.89 -14.70
N LEU A 17 -1.43 12.37 -13.71
CA LEU A 17 -0.08 12.91 -13.94
C LEU A 17 0.86 11.82 -14.48
N CYS A 18 0.93 10.65 -13.85
CA CYS A 18 1.76 9.54 -14.29
C CYS A 18 1.36 9.07 -15.68
N PHE A 19 0.05 8.90 -15.93
CA PHE A 19 -0.46 8.57 -17.25
C PHE A 19 -0.05 9.59 -18.32
N GLY A 20 -0.17 10.90 -18.02
CA GLY A 20 0.25 11.97 -18.91
C GLY A 20 1.74 11.94 -19.21
N LEU A 21 2.58 11.79 -18.18
CA LEU A 21 4.04 11.70 -18.32
C LEU A 21 4.46 10.51 -19.17
N GLU A 22 3.83 9.35 -18.99
CA GLU A 22 4.07 8.16 -19.82
C GLU A 22 3.67 8.36 -21.28
N ARG A 23 2.71 9.24 -21.58
CA ARG A 23 2.35 9.58 -22.98
C ARG A 23 3.29 10.58 -23.62
N ILE A 24 3.81 11.53 -22.83
CA ILE A 24 4.77 12.53 -23.31
C ILE A 24 6.15 11.93 -23.54
N SER A 25 6.60 11.06 -22.62
CA SER A 25 7.94 10.44 -22.67
C SER A 25 7.84 8.92 -22.44
N PRO A 26 7.27 8.17 -23.41
CA PRO A 26 7.07 6.73 -23.24
C PRO A 26 8.41 5.98 -23.30
N TRP A 27 8.66 5.12 -22.32
CA TRP A 27 9.77 4.18 -22.36
C TRP A 27 9.67 3.21 -23.55
N ARG A 28 8.45 2.73 -23.84
CA ARG A 28 8.14 1.88 -24.98
C ARG A 28 7.26 2.61 -25.98
N LYS A 29 7.85 3.12 -27.08
CA LYS A 29 7.14 3.93 -28.09
C LYS A 29 5.92 3.27 -28.74
N LYS A 30 5.85 1.92 -28.73
CA LYS A 30 4.75 1.14 -29.34
C LYS A 30 3.76 0.58 -28.30
N GLN A 31 3.89 0.93 -27.01
CA GLN A 31 2.99 0.45 -25.98
C GLN A 31 1.58 1.01 -26.18
N LYS A 32 0.60 0.11 -26.17
CA LYS A 32 -0.81 0.52 -26.28
C LYS A 32 -1.26 1.26 -25.01
N VAL A 33 -2.18 2.21 -25.17
CA VAL A 33 -2.79 2.94 -24.06
C VAL A 33 -3.52 1.98 -23.11
N LEU A 34 -4.32 1.08 -23.68
CA LEU A 34 -4.94 -0.03 -22.97
C LEU A 34 -4.22 -1.32 -23.34
N ARG A 35 -3.16 -1.64 -22.60
CA ARG A 35 -2.38 -2.85 -22.82
C ARG A 35 -3.08 -4.11 -22.32
N LYS A 36 -2.57 -5.27 -22.71
CA LYS A 36 -3.00 -6.55 -22.14
C LYS A 36 -2.81 -6.53 -20.62
N GLY A 37 -3.87 -6.85 -19.89
CA GLY A 37 -3.86 -6.85 -18.41
C GLY A 37 -4.24 -5.53 -17.75
N PHE A 38 -4.51 -4.44 -18.51
CA PHE A 38 -4.96 -3.14 -17.91
C PHE A 38 -6.16 -3.30 -16.99
N TRP A 39 -7.20 -4.03 -17.42
CA TRP A 39 -8.40 -4.24 -16.61
C TRP A 39 -8.16 -5.08 -15.36
N GLN A 40 -7.22 -6.03 -15.44
CA GLN A 40 -6.79 -6.80 -14.28
C GLN A 40 -6.09 -5.91 -13.26
N ASP A 41 -5.23 -5.00 -13.71
CA ASP A 41 -4.52 -4.07 -12.82
C ASP A 41 -5.46 -3.04 -12.20
N LEU A 42 -6.43 -2.55 -12.99
CA LEU A 42 -7.49 -1.68 -12.47
C LEU A 42 -8.35 -2.40 -11.43
N PHE A 43 -8.66 -3.68 -11.64
CA PHE A 43 -9.34 -4.50 -10.64
C PHE A 43 -8.53 -4.55 -9.33
N TRP A 44 -7.23 -4.85 -9.39
CA TRP A 44 -6.39 -4.91 -8.20
C TRP A 44 -6.23 -3.56 -7.51
N LEU A 45 -6.09 -2.48 -8.26
CA LEU A 45 -6.08 -1.13 -7.70
C LEU A 45 -7.34 -0.84 -6.87
N VAL A 46 -8.52 -1.10 -7.44
CA VAL A 46 -9.80 -0.85 -6.76
C VAL A 46 -10.02 -1.83 -5.61
N PHE A 47 -9.78 -3.12 -5.84
CA PHE A 47 -10.00 -4.16 -4.84
C PHE A 47 -9.08 -3.97 -3.63
N ASN A 48 -7.77 -3.84 -3.82
CA ASN A 48 -6.82 -3.67 -2.73
C ASN A 48 -6.93 -2.29 -2.08
N GLY A 49 -7.02 -1.23 -2.88
CA GLY A 49 -7.02 0.13 -2.36
C GLY A 49 -8.31 0.54 -1.65
N HIS A 50 -9.45 -0.04 -2.05
CA HIS A 50 -10.74 0.31 -1.45
C HIS A 50 -11.29 -0.80 -0.55
N TYR A 51 -11.62 -1.97 -1.12
CA TYR A 51 -12.33 -3.01 -0.38
C TYR A 51 -11.45 -3.69 0.67
N LEU A 52 -10.27 -4.13 0.28
CA LEU A 52 -9.35 -4.77 1.20
C LEU A 52 -8.82 -3.77 2.23
N GLY A 53 -8.49 -2.55 1.82
CA GLY A 53 -8.06 -1.48 2.71
C GLY A 53 -9.11 -1.16 3.78
N LEU A 54 -10.41 -1.09 3.41
CA LEU A 54 -11.50 -0.88 4.36
C LEU A 54 -11.63 -2.07 5.33
N LEU A 55 -11.59 -3.30 4.81
CA LEU A 55 -11.63 -4.51 5.64
C LEU A 55 -10.49 -4.53 6.65
N MET A 56 -9.25 -4.26 6.19
CA MET A 56 -8.07 -4.22 7.06
C MET A 56 -8.17 -3.13 8.12
N ALA A 57 -8.67 -1.95 7.79
CA ALA A 57 -8.89 -0.87 8.76
C ALA A 57 -9.88 -1.29 9.85
N ILE A 58 -10.99 -1.97 9.48
CA ILE A 58 -11.96 -2.48 10.46
C ILE A 58 -11.35 -3.57 11.35
N LEU A 59 -10.63 -4.54 10.75
CA LEU A 59 -10.00 -5.64 11.50
C LEU A 59 -8.91 -5.13 12.45
N THR A 60 -8.07 -4.22 11.99
CA THR A 60 -7.02 -3.59 12.80
C THR A 60 -7.65 -2.79 13.94
N GLY A 61 -8.70 -2.01 13.68
CA GLY A 61 -9.42 -1.29 14.73
C GLY A 61 -9.98 -2.21 15.80
N LYS A 62 -10.61 -3.32 15.42
CA LYS A 62 -11.11 -4.33 16.36
C LYS A 62 -9.98 -5.02 17.14
N LEU A 63 -8.88 -5.35 16.49
CA LEU A 63 -7.70 -5.94 17.14
C LEU A 63 -7.11 -5.01 18.19
N VAL A 64 -6.96 -3.72 17.87
CA VAL A 64 -6.45 -2.69 18.80
C VAL A 64 -7.38 -2.57 20.01
N LEU A 65 -8.69 -2.50 19.80
CA LEU A 65 -9.66 -2.44 20.89
C LEU A 65 -9.60 -3.69 21.79
N TRP A 66 -9.47 -4.86 21.19
CA TRP A 66 -9.34 -6.12 21.94
C TRP A 66 -8.04 -6.16 22.75
N LEU A 67 -6.89 -5.79 22.14
CA LEU A 67 -5.59 -5.72 22.82
C LEU A 67 -5.62 -4.74 24.00
N ASN A 68 -6.21 -3.56 23.81
CA ASN A 68 -6.36 -2.57 24.88
C ASN A 68 -7.20 -3.13 26.02
N GLY A 69 -8.28 -3.87 25.74
CA GLY A 69 -9.08 -4.56 26.75
C GLY A 69 -8.29 -5.62 27.51
N VAL A 70 -7.46 -6.41 26.84
CA VAL A 70 -6.58 -7.39 27.47
C VAL A 70 -5.57 -6.73 28.41
N LEU A 71 -4.91 -5.65 27.95
CA LEU A 71 -3.95 -4.89 28.75
C LEU A 71 -4.62 -4.29 29.99
N TYR A 72 -5.77 -3.66 29.82
CA TYR A 72 -6.55 -3.09 30.92
C TYR A 72 -6.91 -4.13 31.98
N ASN A 73 -7.44 -5.29 31.56
CA ASN A 73 -7.81 -6.37 32.48
C ASN A 73 -6.59 -7.01 33.18
N ALA A 74 -5.41 -6.94 32.55
CA ALA A 74 -4.16 -7.41 33.16
C ALA A 74 -3.51 -6.37 34.10
N GLY A 75 -4.12 -5.19 34.31
CA GLY A 75 -3.56 -4.11 35.10
C GLY A 75 -2.32 -3.43 34.47
N LEU A 76 -2.14 -3.63 33.16
CA LEU A 76 -1.04 -3.02 32.40
C LEU A 76 -1.48 -1.67 31.80
N PRO A 77 -0.53 -0.72 31.63
CA PRO A 77 -0.86 0.55 31.02
C PRO A 77 -1.32 0.37 29.57
N VAL A 78 -2.48 0.91 29.24
CA VAL A 78 -2.96 0.99 27.86
C VAL A 78 -2.28 2.20 27.22
N PRO A 79 -1.53 2.02 26.13
CA PRO A 79 -0.89 3.14 25.44
C PRO A 79 -1.95 4.00 24.75
N GLU A 80 -2.33 5.11 25.38
CA GLU A 80 -3.26 6.07 24.75
C GLU A 80 -2.64 6.78 23.56
N ASN A 81 -1.32 7.06 23.62
CA ASN A 81 -0.55 7.64 22.53
C ASN A 81 0.94 7.25 22.67
N ILE A 82 1.45 6.51 21.70
CA ILE A 82 2.90 6.30 21.56
C ILE A 82 3.45 7.42 20.68
N ALA A 83 3.65 8.59 21.26
CA ALA A 83 4.11 9.77 20.53
C ALA A 83 5.63 9.96 20.69
N LEU A 84 6.42 8.94 20.26
CA LEU A 84 7.88 8.93 20.40
C LEU A 84 8.55 10.17 19.80
N MET A 85 7.96 10.76 18.78
CA MET A 85 8.54 11.87 18.02
C MET A 85 7.65 13.12 17.99
N GLN A 86 6.65 13.23 18.85
CA GLN A 86 5.69 14.37 18.81
C GLN A 86 6.35 15.75 18.92
N ASN A 87 7.49 15.84 19.61
CA ASN A 87 8.25 17.07 19.80
C ASN A 87 9.30 17.31 18.68
N SER A 88 9.43 16.39 17.75
CA SER A 88 10.37 16.50 16.62
C SER A 88 9.75 17.29 15.48
N PRO A 89 10.56 18.02 14.67
CA PRO A 89 10.05 18.69 13.47
C PRO A 89 9.37 17.72 12.51
N LEU A 90 8.30 18.14 11.84
CA LEU A 90 7.53 17.29 10.91
C LEU A 90 8.38 16.66 9.82
N TRP A 91 9.36 17.40 9.27
CA TRP A 91 10.28 16.85 8.25
C TRP A 91 11.10 15.68 8.77
N LEU A 92 11.56 15.72 10.05
CA LEU A 92 12.31 14.64 10.66
C LEU A 92 11.40 13.42 10.92
N GLN A 93 10.19 13.65 11.41
CA GLN A 93 9.18 12.59 11.55
C GLN A 93 8.95 11.90 10.20
N PHE A 94 8.73 12.69 9.13
CA PHE A 94 8.54 12.17 7.78
C PHE A 94 9.72 11.31 7.32
N ILE A 95 10.96 11.79 7.44
CA ILE A 95 12.16 11.05 7.03
C ILE A 95 12.29 9.73 7.81
N VAL A 96 12.13 9.76 9.13
CA VAL A 96 12.25 8.56 9.96
C VAL A 96 11.18 7.53 9.58
N PHE A 97 9.92 7.94 9.47
CA PHE A 97 8.85 7.02 9.09
C PHE A 97 9.00 6.51 7.65
N PHE A 98 9.46 7.34 6.72
CA PHE A 98 9.74 6.94 5.35
C PHE A 98 10.81 5.84 5.29
N ILE A 99 11.95 6.04 5.99
CA ILE A 99 13.04 5.05 6.04
C ILE A 99 12.58 3.75 6.71
N LEU A 100 11.86 3.85 7.84
CA LEU A 100 11.33 2.67 8.53
C LEU A 100 10.35 1.88 7.66
N LYS A 101 9.44 2.59 6.99
CA LYS A 101 8.49 1.96 6.05
C LYS A 101 9.23 1.23 4.94
N ASP A 102 10.14 1.90 4.27
CA ASP A 102 10.93 1.34 3.17
C ASP A 102 11.73 0.10 3.63
N PHE A 103 12.37 0.17 4.79
CA PHE A 103 13.11 -0.94 5.38
C PHE A 103 12.20 -2.15 5.68
N ILE A 104 11.02 -1.91 6.22
CA ILE A 104 10.03 -2.97 6.50
C ILE A 104 9.54 -3.59 5.20
N GLU A 105 9.15 -2.78 4.23
CA GLU A 105 8.67 -3.24 2.92
C GLU A 105 9.74 -4.05 2.17
N TRP A 106 10.99 -3.60 2.21
CA TRP A 106 12.11 -4.34 1.63
C TRP A 106 12.30 -5.72 2.27
N ASN A 107 12.20 -5.83 3.60
CA ASN A 107 12.31 -7.11 4.30
C ASN A 107 11.12 -8.04 3.97
N ILE A 108 9.91 -7.50 3.91
CA ILE A 108 8.72 -8.26 3.50
C ILE A 108 8.88 -8.74 2.07
N HIS A 109 9.26 -7.88 1.14
CA HIS A 109 9.49 -8.23 -0.26
C HIS A 109 10.54 -9.34 -0.41
N ARG A 110 11.62 -9.25 0.35
CA ARG A 110 12.66 -10.27 0.41
C ARG A 110 12.13 -11.62 0.94
N LEU A 111 11.23 -11.58 1.94
CA LEU A 111 10.57 -12.75 2.47
C LEU A 111 9.63 -13.40 1.44
N LEU A 112 8.88 -12.59 0.69
CA LEU A 112 8.01 -13.03 -0.39
C LEU A 112 8.79 -13.80 -1.48
N HIS A 113 10.00 -13.37 -1.80
CA HIS A 113 10.87 -14.06 -2.75
C HIS A 113 11.50 -15.34 -2.21
N ASN A 114 11.79 -15.42 -0.91
CA ASN A 114 12.53 -16.52 -0.31
C ASN A 114 11.64 -17.65 0.23
N THR A 115 10.34 -17.42 0.34
CA THR A 115 9.40 -18.38 0.94
C THR A 115 8.47 -18.93 -0.14
N PRO A 116 8.53 -20.23 -0.47
CA PRO A 116 7.80 -20.81 -1.60
C PRO A 116 6.29 -20.55 -1.60
N TRP A 117 5.63 -20.65 -0.44
CA TRP A 117 4.19 -20.43 -0.37
C TRP A 117 3.82 -18.94 -0.46
N LEU A 118 4.69 -18.03 -0.02
CA LEU A 118 4.48 -16.59 -0.19
C LEU A 118 4.72 -16.16 -1.63
N TRP A 119 5.67 -16.81 -2.32
CA TRP A 119 5.91 -16.58 -3.73
C TRP A 119 4.67 -16.83 -4.59
N GLU A 120 3.82 -17.79 -4.22
CA GLU A 120 2.58 -18.06 -4.95
C GLU A 120 1.65 -16.82 -5.04
N PHE A 121 1.67 -15.95 -4.05
CA PHE A 121 0.96 -14.68 -4.08
C PHE A 121 1.75 -13.61 -4.85
N HIS A 122 3.05 -13.51 -4.59
CA HIS A 122 3.93 -12.48 -5.13
C HIS A 122 4.21 -12.64 -6.63
N LYS A 123 4.19 -13.84 -7.17
CA LYS A 123 4.38 -14.09 -8.62
C LYS A 123 3.35 -13.37 -9.50
N LEU A 124 2.19 -12.97 -8.95
CA LEU A 124 1.21 -12.16 -9.68
C LEU A 124 1.79 -10.77 -10.01
N HIS A 125 2.50 -10.14 -9.06
CA HIS A 125 3.22 -8.89 -9.30
C HIS A 125 4.28 -9.07 -10.39
N HIS A 126 5.02 -10.15 -10.37
CA HIS A 126 6.03 -10.47 -11.39
C HIS A 126 5.48 -10.95 -12.73
N SER A 127 4.17 -11.14 -12.87
CA SER A 127 3.52 -11.54 -14.14
C SER A 127 3.28 -10.39 -15.13
N ILE A 128 3.77 -9.19 -14.81
CA ILE A 128 3.57 -7.99 -15.64
C ILE A 128 4.49 -8.05 -16.86
N GLU A 129 3.92 -8.21 -18.05
CA GLU A 129 4.70 -8.22 -19.32
C GLU A 129 5.04 -6.81 -19.81
N GLU A 130 4.11 -5.88 -19.62
CA GLU A 130 4.25 -4.47 -20.00
C GLU A 130 3.95 -3.59 -18.77
N LEU A 131 4.98 -2.94 -18.25
CA LEU A 131 4.87 -2.06 -17.08
C LEU A 131 4.39 -0.68 -17.50
N ASP A 132 3.43 -0.15 -16.76
CA ASP A 132 2.95 1.22 -16.78
C ASP A 132 2.51 1.62 -15.37
N TRP A 133 2.00 2.85 -15.20
CA TRP A 133 1.60 3.37 -13.90
C TRP A 133 0.59 2.48 -13.15
N ILE A 134 -0.38 1.87 -13.88
CA ILE A 134 -1.40 1.03 -13.25
C ILE A 134 -0.87 -0.38 -12.93
N GLY A 135 0.12 -0.87 -13.68
CA GLY A 135 0.77 -2.15 -13.41
C GLY A 135 1.41 -2.22 -12.03
N ASN A 136 1.83 -1.06 -11.50
CA ASN A 136 2.37 -0.96 -10.14
C ASN A 136 1.37 -1.38 -9.04
N PHE A 137 0.07 -1.48 -9.34
CA PHE A 137 -0.97 -1.90 -8.38
C PHE A 137 -1.37 -3.37 -8.50
N ARG A 138 -0.67 -4.15 -9.35
CA ARG A 138 -0.92 -5.60 -9.49
C ARG A 138 -0.32 -6.36 -8.31
N PHE A 139 -1.04 -6.40 -7.20
CA PHE A 139 -0.71 -7.18 -6.01
C PHE A 139 -1.83 -8.17 -5.70
N HIS A 140 -1.47 -9.39 -5.36
CA HIS A 140 -2.44 -10.34 -4.82
C HIS A 140 -2.86 -9.90 -3.41
N TRP A 141 -4.14 -10.07 -3.06
CA TRP A 141 -4.62 -9.68 -1.72
C TRP A 141 -3.84 -10.35 -0.58
N GLY A 142 -3.38 -11.59 -0.75
CA GLY A 142 -2.57 -12.30 0.23
C GLY A 142 -1.14 -11.78 0.39
N GLU A 143 -0.73 -10.83 -0.44
CA GLU A 143 0.55 -10.11 -0.31
C GLU A 143 0.35 -8.76 0.41
N VAL A 144 -0.86 -8.21 0.32
CA VAL A 144 -1.20 -6.89 0.89
C VAL A 144 -1.60 -7.02 2.37
N VAL A 145 -2.06 -8.20 2.82
CA VAL A 145 -2.45 -8.53 4.20
C VAL A 145 -1.25 -8.97 5.01
#